data_a2ac10836c974ccf82c89852535daa9a
#
_entry.id   a2ac10836c974ccf82c89852535daa9a
#
_cell.length_a   1.000
_cell.length_b   1.000
_cell.length_c   1.000
_cell.angle_alpha   90.00
_cell.angle_beta   90.00
_cell.angle_gamma   90.00
#
_symmetry.space_group_name_H-M   'P 1'
#
loop_
_entity.id
_entity.type
_entity.pdbx_description
1 polymer ?
#
loop_
_entity_poly.entity_id
_entity_poly.type
_entity_poly.pdbx_seq_one_letter_code
_entity_poly.pdbx_strand_id
1 'polypeptide(L)'
;MSSRRPQQNAVGAALRGRPVSRSGRLLILAVFFFAFGCGKQGPPLPPLKNVPATTKDLTVVQQGPRLLASLTYPTVTPAGTALGGIAAVEIWSTARPAPDGKASPIDARSFATVAKPLQKVEGADLTASTAGSRIDFNLPLPPVSVPTSPAAGSAPAVPRPSTPPTPPAPAAPAPGTPPAAGVVPAVPATPAGPVPLATYFAVRTYGRNGEKSDFSNVVSVVPKAPPAAPQQVTITPRGDGIQVEWAPVTGTIVGYNVYRRGAQERSNGKPVHTGAATDKSWLDTTARFDQDYIYSVTALSELQPPIESAIASEHEVHYVDRFAPPAPSELVALTETGRARLVWRASEAEDVVGYIVYRRESETGKLERITPKPVESTEFLDTVVGGGKTYVYRVTAVDRAGNESGPSNEVRAAVP
;
A
#
# COMPACT_ATOMS: atom_id res chain seq x y z
N MET A 1 2.98 -46.41 -33.85
CA MET A 1 1.78 -46.94 -34.48
C MET A 1 0.76 -45.84 -34.48
N SER A 2 0.65 -45.16 -35.58
CA SER A 2 -0.46 -45.06 -36.54
C SER A 2 -1.60 -44.21 -36.00
N SER A 3 -1.65 -42.94 -36.38
CA SER A 3 -2.30 -42.30 -37.55
C SER A 3 -3.83 -42.26 -37.46
N ARG A 4 -4.42 -41.06 -37.53
CA ARG A 4 -5.26 -40.58 -38.64
C ARG A 4 -6.00 -39.28 -38.28
N ARG A 5 -5.79 -38.26 -39.17
CA ARG A 5 -6.79 -37.20 -39.46
C ARG A 5 -7.86 -37.76 -40.42
N PRO A 6 -9.02 -37.15 -40.51
CA PRO A 6 -9.48 -36.66 -41.82
C PRO A 6 -9.98 -35.21 -41.75
N GLN A 7 -9.63 -34.35 -42.69
CA GLN A 7 -10.12 -34.11 -44.06
C GLN A 7 -11.45 -33.36 -44.17
N GLN A 8 -11.32 -32.25 -44.86
CA GLN A 8 -12.25 -31.31 -45.49
C GLN A 8 -13.40 -31.94 -46.27
N ASN A 9 -14.52 -31.22 -46.41
CA ASN A 9 -15.32 -31.24 -47.64
C ASN A 9 -15.92 -29.88 -47.94
N ALA A 10 -15.57 -29.38 -49.16
CA ALA A 10 -16.19 -28.29 -49.86
C ALA A 10 -17.19 -28.85 -50.87
N VAL A 11 -18.33 -28.19 -51.08
CA VAL A 11 -19.24 -28.30 -52.22
C VAL A 11 -19.80 -26.89 -52.44
N GLY A 12 -19.64 -26.13 -53.48
CA GLY A 12 -19.60 -26.31 -54.94
C GLY A 12 -20.99 -26.30 -55.55
N ALA A 13 -21.49 -25.13 -56.04
CA ALA A 13 -22.52 -25.12 -57.08
C ALA A 13 -22.50 -23.80 -57.88
N ALA A 14 -22.13 -23.93 -59.12
CA ALA A 14 -22.20 -22.91 -60.17
C ALA A 14 -23.57 -22.97 -60.85
N LEU A 15 -24.06 -21.83 -61.35
CA LEU A 15 -25.00 -21.80 -62.48
C LEU A 15 -24.69 -20.65 -63.43
N ARG A 16 -24.57 -21.04 -64.67
CA ARG A 16 -24.34 -20.26 -65.94
C ARG A 16 -25.64 -19.58 -66.39
N GLY A 17 -25.49 -18.50 -67.12
CA GLY A 17 -26.54 -17.98 -68.01
C GLY A 17 -26.13 -16.68 -68.76
N ARG A 18 -25.69 -16.76 -70.01
CA ARG A 18 -25.68 -15.71 -71.06
C ARG A 18 -26.91 -15.94 -71.91
N PRO A 19 -27.31 -15.06 -72.89
CA PRO A 19 -26.64 -13.94 -73.56
C PRO A 19 -27.55 -12.75 -74.07
N VAL A 20 -26.87 -11.66 -74.55
CA VAL A 20 -27.10 -10.81 -75.77
C VAL A 20 -28.35 -9.91 -75.87
N SER A 21 -28.17 -8.57 -76.07
CA SER A 21 -28.24 -7.84 -77.34
C SER A 21 -28.14 -6.30 -77.18
N ARG A 22 -27.30 -5.77 -77.98
CA ARG A 22 -27.24 -4.58 -78.86
C ARG A 22 -27.91 -3.23 -78.50
N SER A 23 -27.04 -2.26 -78.66
CA SER A 23 -27.16 -0.95 -79.35
C SER A 23 -27.54 0.29 -78.48
N GLY A 24 -26.61 1.27 -78.57
CA GLY A 24 -26.83 2.63 -78.15
C GLY A 24 -25.52 3.39 -77.97
N ARG A 25 -24.89 3.87 -79.02
CA ARG A 25 -23.74 4.79 -78.98
C ARG A 25 -24.20 6.10 -78.36
N LEU A 26 -23.62 6.46 -77.27
CA LEU A 26 -23.54 7.87 -76.84
C LEU A 26 -22.11 8.12 -76.36
N LEU A 27 -21.38 8.89 -77.13
CA LEU A 27 -20.02 9.31 -76.92
C LEU A 27 -20.06 10.44 -75.85
N ILE A 28 -19.83 10.16 -74.55
CA ILE A 28 -19.59 11.19 -73.53
C ILE A 28 -18.09 11.23 -73.28
N LEU A 29 -17.46 12.29 -73.83
CA LEU A 29 -16.07 12.65 -73.61
C LEU A 29 -15.89 13.08 -72.14
N ALA A 30 -15.56 12.16 -71.23
CA ALA A 30 -15.18 12.51 -69.88
C ALA A 30 -13.73 12.97 -69.86
N VAL A 31 -13.54 14.29 -69.75
CA VAL A 31 -12.23 14.90 -69.55
C VAL A 31 -11.85 14.61 -68.08
N PHE A 32 -10.96 13.61 -67.91
CA PHE A 32 -10.31 13.39 -66.63
C PHE A 32 -9.28 14.51 -66.39
N PHE A 33 -9.67 15.51 -65.59
CA PHE A 33 -8.70 16.39 -64.95
C PHE A 33 -7.91 15.58 -63.89
N PHE A 34 -6.77 15.05 -64.27
CA PHE A 34 -5.76 14.65 -63.32
C PHE A 34 -5.23 15.92 -62.63
N ALA A 35 -5.86 16.31 -61.50
CA ALA A 35 -5.22 17.23 -60.59
C ALA A 35 -4.03 16.51 -59.98
N PHE A 36 -2.85 16.69 -60.53
CA PHE A 36 -1.60 16.40 -59.84
C PHE A 36 -1.50 17.39 -58.65
N GLY A 37 -2.11 17.01 -57.54
CA GLY A 37 -1.83 17.63 -56.26
C GLY A 37 -0.41 17.27 -55.88
N CYS A 38 0.58 18.11 -56.27
CA CYS A 38 1.88 18.10 -55.60
C CYS A 38 1.65 18.53 -54.14
N GLY A 39 1.21 17.59 -53.29
CA GLY A 39 1.32 17.75 -51.86
C GLY A 39 2.81 17.84 -51.52
N LYS A 40 3.28 19.05 -51.20
CA LYS A 40 4.58 19.18 -50.53
C LYS A 40 4.51 18.30 -49.30
N GLN A 41 5.17 17.14 -49.31
CA GLN A 41 5.47 16.43 -48.10
C GLN A 41 6.25 17.41 -47.22
N GLY A 42 5.63 17.85 -46.14
CA GLY A 42 6.37 18.58 -45.11
C GLY A 42 7.58 17.76 -44.65
N PRO A 43 8.60 18.38 -44.08
CA PRO A 43 9.70 17.64 -43.53
C PRO A 43 9.16 16.56 -42.57
N PRO A 44 9.73 15.35 -42.58
CA PRO A 44 9.30 14.30 -41.65
C PRO A 44 9.26 14.86 -40.23
N LEU A 45 8.14 14.66 -39.56
CA LEU A 45 8.02 15.07 -38.15
C LEU A 45 9.18 14.46 -37.39
N PRO A 46 9.89 15.23 -36.57
CA PRO A 46 10.97 14.69 -35.75
C PRO A 46 10.42 13.50 -34.95
N PRO A 47 11.21 12.42 -34.81
CA PRO A 47 10.75 11.25 -34.08
C PRO A 47 10.26 11.68 -32.69
N LEU A 48 9.06 11.20 -32.32
CA LEU A 48 8.47 11.46 -31.02
C LEU A 48 9.49 11.03 -29.97
N LYS A 49 9.99 11.98 -29.20
CA LYS A 49 10.92 11.68 -28.09
C LYS A 49 10.17 10.88 -27.05
N ASN A 50 10.65 9.68 -26.73
CA ASN A 50 10.13 8.83 -25.65
C ASN A 50 10.55 9.36 -24.26
N VAL A 51 10.31 10.65 -24.01
CA VAL A 51 10.57 11.29 -22.73
C VAL A 51 9.54 10.75 -21.72
N PRO A 52 9.94 10.23 -20.55
CA PRO A 52 8.99 9.83 -19.52
C PRO A 52 8.16 11.04 -19.02
N ALA A 53 6.89 10.83 -18.75
CA ALA A 53 6.06 11.84 -18.11
C ALA A 53 6.63 12.22 -16.74
N THR A 54 6.53 13.48 -16.39
CA THR A 54 6.99 13.99 -15.10
C THR A 54 6.15 13.41 -13.97
N THR A 55 6.79 12.75 -13.02
CA THR A 55 6.18 12.26 -11.79
C THR A 55 5.73 13.43 -10.92
N LYS A 56 4.50 13.38 -10.38
CA LYS A 56 3.92 14.44 -9.55
C LYS A 56 3.49 13.97 -8.16
N ASP A 57 3.79 12.74 -7.83
CA ASP A 57 3.37 12.06 -6.60
C ASP A 57 4.56 11.51 -5.79
N LEU A 58 5.75 12.10 -5.96
CA LEU A 58 6.86 11.80 -5.07
C LEU A 58 6.46 12.11 -3.64
N THR A 59 6.64 11.13 -2.77
CA THR A 59 6.51 11.26 -1.31
C THR A 59 7.82 10.85 -0.65
N VAL A 60 8.19 11.49 0.45
CA VAL A 60 9.33 11.11 1.27
C VAL A 60 8.88 11.09 2.72
N VAL A 61 9.06 9.96 3.37
CA VAL A 61 8.66 9.71 4.75
C VAL A 61 9.91 9.35 5.56
N GLN A 62 10.05 9.92 6.75
CA GLN A 62 11.08 9.44 7.67
C GLN A 62 10.56 8.21 8.40
N GLN A 63 11.29 7.09 8.26
CA GLN A 63 11.00 5.84 8.95
C GLN A 63 12.23 5.38 9.72
N GLY A 64 12.22 5.63 11.02
CA GLY A 64 13.39 5.39 11.87
C GLY A 64 14.63 6.18 11.39
N PRO A 65 15.78 5.53 11.21
CA PRO A 65 17.02 6.18 10.81
C PRO A 65 17.19 6.38 9.30
N ARG A 66 16.13 6.22 8.50
CA ARG A 66 16.15 6.33 7.03
C ARG A 66 14.97 7.12 6.51
N LEU A 67 15.06 7.52 5.25
CA LEU A 67 13.93 8.07 4.51
C LEU A 67 13.46 7.04 3.48
N LEU A 68 12.16 6.86 3.41
CA LEU A 68 11.50 6.09 2.36
C LEU A 68 10.93 7.06 1.32
N ALA A 69 11.46 7.03 0.11
CA ALA A 69 10.95 7.78 -1.02
C ALA A 69 10.13 6.85 -1.93
N SER A 70 8.96 7.31 -2.31
CA SER A 70 8.00 6.54 -3.12
C SER A 70 7.42 7.39 -4.23
N LEU A 71 7.26 6.80 -5.43
CA LEU A 71 6.59 7.43 -6.58
C LEU A 71 5.90 6.39 -7.46
N THR A 72 4.95 6.84 -8.28
CA THR A 72 4.34 5.97 -9.29
C THR A 72 5.28 5.78 -10.49
N TYR A 73 5.40 4.54 -10.96
CA TYR A 73 6.17 4.18 -12.15
C TYR A 73 5.55 4.84 -13.40
N PRO A 74 6.28 5.70 -14.12
CA PRO A 74 5.73 6.37 -15.30
C PRO A 74 5.59 5.40 -16.48
N THR A 75 4.37 5.25 -16.99
CA THR A 75 4.02 4.36 -18.10
C THR A 75 3.73 5.08 -19.40
N VAL A 76 3.69 6.42 -19.38
CA VAL A 76 3.36 7.26 -20.52
C VAL A 76 4.35 8.40 -20.71
N THR A 77 4.36 8.97 -21.90
CA THR A 77 5.04 10.24 -22.23
C THR A 77 4.15 11.43 -21.87
N PRO A 78 4.65 12.69 -21.87
CA PRO A 78 3.82 13.89 -21.68
C PRO A 78 2.70 14.04 -22.72
N ALA A 79 2.84 13.44 -23.90
CA ALA A 79 1.82 13.41 -24.96
C ALA A 79 0.77 12.31 -24.75
N GLY A 80 0.87 11.50 -23.66
CA GLY A 80 -0.06 10.40 -23.38
C GLY A 80 0.22 9.11 -24.16
N THR A 81 1.28 9.06 -24.95
CA THR A 81 1.67 7.82 -25.65
C THR A 81 2.35 6.84 -24.69
N ALA A 82 2.16 5.53 -24.94
CA ALA A 82 2.78 4.50 -24.11
C ALA A 82 4.30 4.61 -24.09
N LEU A 83 4.90 4.54 -22.91
CA LEU A 83 6.34 4.52 -22.71
C LEU A 83 6.82 3.06 -22.67
N GLY A 84 7.84 2.73 -23.45
CA GLY A 84 8.44 1.39 -23.49
C GLY A 84 9.21 1.00 -22.20
N GLY A 85 8.98 1.72 -21.09
CA GLY A 85 9.62 1.56 -19.79
C GLY A 85 10.68 2.63 -19.52
N ILE A 86 11.17 2.66 -18.28
CA ILE A 86 12.26 3.53 -17.85
C ILE A 86 13.55 2.74 -17.65
N ALA A 87 14.68 3.41 -17.82
CA ALA A 87 16.02 2.83 -17.62
C ALA A 87 16.56 3.17 -16.21
N ALA A 88 16.22 4.34 -15.69
CA ALA A 88 16.70 4.79 -14.40
C ALA A 88 15.75 5.80 -13.74
N VAL A 89 15.89 5.91 -12.44
CA VAL A 89 15.38 7.02 -11.62
C VAL A 89 16.57 7.65 -10.89
N GLU A 90 16.68 8.95 -10.97
CA GLU A 90 17.73 9.71 -10.31
C GLU A 90 17.11 10.65 -9.28
N ILE A 91 17.57 10.51 -8.04
CA ILE A 91 17.13 11.30 -6.91
C ILE A 91 18.12 12.44 -6.73
N TRP A 92 17.60 13.66 -6.64
CA TRP A 92 18.34 14.89 -6.40
C TRP A 92 17.97 15.47 -5.05
N SER A 93 18.93 16.11 -4.39
CA SER A 93 18.70 16.74 -3.10
C SER A 93 19.44 18.06 -2.94
N THR A 94 18.92 18.89 -2.04
CA THR A 94 19.58 20.09 -1.51
C THR A 94 19.12 20.30 -0.07
N ALA A 95 19.95 20.97 0.75
CA ALA A 95 19.59 21.27 2.12
C ALA A 95 19.64 22.78 2.36
N ARG A 96 18.73 23.28 3.23
CA ARG A 96 18.66 24.67 3.66
C ARG A 96 18.43 24.75 5.17
N PRO A 97 18.95 25.79 5.86
CA PRO A 97 18.62 26.04 7.25
C PRO A 97 17.10 26.18 7.45
N ALA A 98 16.60 25.59 8.52
CA ALA A 98 15.20 25.62 8.93
C ALA A 98 15.12 26.02 10.42
N PRO A 99 15.40 27.29 10.77
CA PRO A 99 15.55 27.74 12.16
C PRO A 99 14.27 27.49 12.99
N ASP A 100 13.11 27.54 12.34
CA ASP A 100 11.82 27.29 12.99
C ASP A 100 11.43 25.79 12.97
N GLY A 101 12.36 24.91 12.57
CA GLY A 101 12.07 23.48 12.41
C GLY A 101 11.08 23.18 11.29
N LYS A 102 10.82 24.14 10.40
CA LYS A 102 9.90 24.00 9.25
C LYS A 102 10.64 24.27 7.95
N ALA A 103 10.35 23.46 6.94
CA ALA A 103 10.89 23.66 5.60
C ALA A 103 10.16 24.82 4.90
N SER A 104 10.89 25.79 4.38
CA SER A 104 10.33 26.81 3.50
C SER A 104 10.09 26.24 2.11
N PRO A 105 8.96 26.51 1.44
CA PRO A 105 8.71 26.01 0.09
C PRO A 105 9.81 26.41 -0.90
N ILE A 106 10.13 25.52 -1.83
CA ILE A 106 11.01 25.77 -2.97
C ILE A 106 10.33 25.26 -4.23
N ASP A 107 10.31 26.08 -5.26
CA ASP A 107 9.78 25.67 -6.57
C ASP A 107 10.81 24.81 -7.34
N ALA A 108 10.32 24.05 -8.34
CA ALA A 108 11.15 23.13 -9.10
C ALA A 108 12.28 23.82 -9.89
N ARG A 109 12.10 25.09 -10.31
CA ARG A 109 13.14 25.83 -11.04
C ARG A 109 14.27 26.23 -10.10
N SER A 110 13.92 26.83 -8.97
CA SER A 110 14.88 27.18 -7.91
C SER A 110 15.59 25.94 -7.36
N PHE A 111 14.88 24.82 -7.17
CA PHE A 111 15.48 23.54 -6.80
C PHE A 111 16.52 23.09 -7.82
N ALA A 112 16.20 23.14 -9.12
CA ALA A 112 17.07 22.69 -10.20
C ALA A 112 18.41 23.43 -10.27
N THR A 113 18.49 24.66 -9.76
CA THR A 113 19.74 25.47 -9.77
C THR A 113 20.71 25.10 -8.67
N VAL A 114 20.24 24.55 -7.56
CA VAL A 114 21.05 24.30 -6.34
C VAL A 114 21.17 22.83 -5.96
N ALA A 115 20.26 22.00 -6.44
CA ALA A 115 20.25 20.57 -6.12
C ALA A 115 21.39 19.81 -6.79
N LYS A 116 21.82 18.75 -6.13
CA LYS A 116 22.85 17.83 -6.61
C LYS A 116 22.27 16.42 -6.69
N PRO A 117 22.73 15.57 -7.63
CA PRO A 117 22.35 14.17 -7.66
C PRO A 117 22.81 13.49 -6.36
N LEU A 118 21.87 12.76 -5.75
CA LEU A 118 22.10 12.01 -4.52
C LEU A 118 22.30 10.52 -4.82
N GLN A 119 21.41 9.96 -5.61
CA GLN A 119 21.40 8.54 -5.93
C GLN A 119 20.77 8.31 -7.31
N LYS A 120 21.29 7.34 -8.05
CA LYS A 120 20.71 6.84 -9.29
C LYS A 120 20.38 5.36 -9.12
N VAL A 121 19.15 4.98 -9.44
CA VAL A 121 18.65 3.62 -9.36
C VAL A 121 18.38 3.14 -10.78
N GLU A 122 19.06 2.09 -11.21
CA GLU A 122 19.00 1.57 -12.59
C GLU A 122 19.18 0.05 -12.62
N GLY A 123 18.85 -0.61 -13.72
CA GLY A 123 19.06 -2.03 -13.94
C GLY A 123 18.35 -2.92 -12.91
N ALA A 124 19.09 -3.81 -12.29
CA ALA A 124 18.57 -4.76 -11.30
C ALA A 124 18.01 -4.06 -10.06
N ASP A 125 18.65 -2.95 -9.62
CA ASP A 125 18.20 -2.19 -8.45
C ASP A 125 16.87 -1.49 -8.70
N LEU A 126 16.65 -0.97 -9.92
CA LEU A 126 15.36 -0.41 -10.32
C LEU A 126 14.27 -1.48 -10.31
N THR A 127 14.58 -2.67 -10.85
CA THR A 127 13.64 -3.79 -10.83
C THR A 127 13.31 -4.22 -9.41
N ALA A 128 14.31 -4.29 -8.54
CA ALA A 128 14.13 -4.65 -7.11
C ALA A 128 13.34 -3.59 -6.33
N SER A 129 13.47 -2.31 -6.72
CA SER A 129 12.76 -1.18 -6.10
C SER A 129 11.34 -1.00 -6.64
N THR A 130 10.94 -1.74 -7.69
CA THR A 130 9.63 -1.62 -8.33
C THR A 130 8.68 -2.69 -7.81
N ALA A 131 7.58 -2.26 -7.21
CA ALA A 131 6.50 -3.11 -6.74
C ALA A 131 5.18 -2.69 -7.44
N GLY A 132 4.72 -3.51 -8.38
CA GLY A 132 3.54 -3.20 -9.18
C GLY A 132 3.72 -1.88 -9.96
N SER A 133 2.90 -0.88 -9.63
CA SER A 133 2.95 0.45 -10.26
C SER A 133 3.79 1.47 -9.48
N ARG A 134 4.51 1.06 -8.42
CA ARG A 134 5.30 1.97 -7.57
C ARG A 134 6.78 1.64 -7.60
N ILE A 135 7.57 2.67 -7.33
CA ILE A 135 9.01 2.56 -7.11
C ILE A 135 9.30 3.13 -5.72
N ASP A 136 9.94 2.32 -4.88
CA ASP A 136 10.29 2.67 -3.51
C ASP A 136 11.81 2.60 -3.32
N PHE A 137 12.39 3.63 -2.70
CA PHE A 137 13.83 3.69 -2.39
C PHE A 137 14.08 3.98 -0.93
N ASN A 138 15.11 3.39 -0.37
CA ASN A 138 15.66 3.78 0.91
C ASN A 138 16.76 4.82 0.70
N LEU A 139 16.63 5.97 1.35
CA LEU A 139 17.63 7.03 1.36
C LEU A 139 18.20 7.16 2.76
N PRO A 140 19.50 7.51 2.89
CA PRO A 140 20.07 7.79 4.20
C PRO A 140 19.41 9.01 4.83
N LEU A 141 19.27 9.01 6.14
CA LEU A 141 18.80 10.18 6.87
C LEU A 141 19.87 11.29 6.77
N PRO A 142 19.52 12.49 6.27
CA PRO A 142 20.46 13.58 6.18
C PRO A 142 20.82 14.12 7.58
N PRO A 143 21.91 14.92 7.71
CA PRO A 143 22.29 15.53 8.99
C PRO A 143 21.14 16.33 9.60
N VAL A 144 20.93 16.18 10.91
CA VAL A 144 19.82 16.82 11.63
C VAL A 144 20.08 18.33 11.82
N SER A 145 21.33 18.76 11.87
CA SER A 145 21.70 20.17 12.11
C SER A 145 23.08 20.53 11.59
N VAL A 146 23.31 21.83 11.40
CA VAL A 146 24.66 22.41 11.14
C VAL A 146 25.18 22.99 12.44
N PRO A 147 26.47 22.77 12.80
CA PRO A 147 27.12 23.50 13.88
C PRO A 147 27.08 25.00 13.59
N THR A 148 26.57 25.82 14.53
CA THR A 148 26.47 27.27 14.38
C THR A 148 27.76 28.02 14.67
N SER A 149 28.89 27.35 14.97
CA SER A 149 30.16 28.01 15.24
C SER A 149 31.15 27.74 14.11
N PRO A 150 31.78 28.79 13.53
CA PRO A 150 33.04 28.58 12.84
C PRO A 150 34.03 28.03 13.86
N ALA A 151 34.78 27.01 13.51
CA ALA A 151 35.88 26.51 14.32
C ALA A 151 36.75 27.72 14.70
N ALA A 152 36.70 28.09 15.98
CA ALA A 152 37.65 29.09 16.50
C ALA A 152 39.02 28.51 16.27
N GLY A 153 39.75 29.19 15.37
CA GLY A 153 41.16 28.90 15.14
C GLY A 153 41.84 28.80 16.50
N SER A 154 42.61 27.76 16.68
CA SER A 154 43.45 27.55 17.84
C SER A 154 44.26 28.82 18.16
N ALA A 155 43.82 29.59 19.16
CA ALA A 155 44.62 30.65 19.73
C ALA A 155 45.83 30.01 20.43
N PRO A 156 47.04 30.59 20.25
CA PRO A 156 48.23 30.04 20.88
C PRO A 156 48.09 30.11 22.42
N ALA A 157 48.52 29.07 23.07
CA ALA A 157 48.51 28.94 24.53
C ALA A 157 49.28 30.11 25.20
N VAL A 158 48.57 30.93 25.97
CA VAL A 158 49.13 31.93 26.85
C VAL A 158 49.64 31.22 28.12
N PRO A 159 50.92 31.43 28.58
CA PRO A 159 51.43 30.77 29.77
C PRO A 159 50.73 31.31 31.03
N ARG A 160 50.41 30.41 31.95
CA ARG A 160 49.80 30.72 33.26
C ARG A 160 50.67 31.70 34.08
N PRO A 161 50.10 32.79 34.62
CA PRO A 161 50.81 33.58 35.65
C PRO A 161 50.77 32.86 37.01
N SER A 162 51.89 32.93 37.69
CA SER A 162 52.10 32.47 39.06
C SER A 162 51.26 33.27 40.07
N THR A 163 50.86 32.62 41.14
CA THR A 163 50.05 33.09 42.29
C THR A 163 50.51 34.46 42.85
N PRO A 164 49.54 35.39 43.12
CA PRO A 164 49.85 36.64 43.81
C PRO A 164 49.77 36.46 45.36
N PRO A 165 50.50 37.30 46.13
CA PRO A 165 50.48 37.31 47.61
C PRO A 165 49.25 38.04 48.16
N THR A 166 48.90 37.66 49.39
CA THR A 166 47.79 38.12 50.21
C THR A 166 47.75 39.63 50.44
N PRO A 167 46.58 40.33 50.34
CA PRO A 167 46.45 41.74 50.56
C PRO A 167 46.24 42.10 52.07
N PRO A 168 46.64 43.30 52.55
CA PRO A 168 46.36 43.80 53.87
C PRO A 168 44.97 44.46 53.96
N ALA A 169 44.45 44.56 55.20
CA ALA A 169 43.10 44.95 55.60
C ALA A 169 42.72 46.41 55.26
N PRO A 170 41.42 46.75 55.28
CA PRO A 170 40.85 47.94 54.66
C PRO A 170 40.91 49.20 55.53
N ALA A 171 41.07 50.37 54.91
CA ALA A 171 40.89 51.69 55.50
C ALA A 171 39.50 52.28 55.12
N ALA A 172 38.93 53.07 56.08
CA ALA A 172 37.58 53.60 56.08
C ALA A 172 37.29 54.68 54.99
N PRO A 173 36.01 55.00 54.70
CA PRO A 173 35.56 55.69 53.51
C PRO A 173 35.54 57.20 53.60
N ALA A 174 35.74 57.89 52.47
CA ALA A 174 35.50 59.31 52.25
C ALA A 174 34.24 59.54 51.35
N PRO A 175 33.51 60.66 51.52
CA PRO A 175 32.13 60.79 51.00
C PRO A 175 32.06 61.40 49.59
N GLY A 176 31.11 60.89 48.81
CA GLY A 176 30.24 61.60 47.89
C GLY A 176 30.71 61.90 46.49
N THR A 177 30.28 61.04 45.50
CA THR A 177 30.08 61.48 44.13
C THR A 177 28.79 60.78 43.58
N PRO A 178 27.90 61.49 42.84
CA PRO A 178 26.64 60.91 42.39
C PRO A 178 26.83 59.82 41.31
N PRO A 179 25.88 58.87 41.18
CA PRO A 179 26.03 57.69 40.33
C PRO A 179 25.92 58.07 38.85
N ALA A 180 26.93 57.66 38.07
CA ALA A 180 26.85 57.58 36.60
C ALA A 180 25.78 56.55 36.20
N ALA A 181 25.01 56.87 35.16
CA ALA A 181 23.98 56.06 34.59
C ALA A 181 24.51 54.65 34.32
N GLY A 182 23.79 53.63 34.89
CA GLY A 182 24.17 52.23 34.76
C GLY A 182 24.16 51.77 33.32
N VAL A 183 25.30 51.37 32.84
CA VAL A 183 25.42 50.48 31.67
C VAL A 183 24.93 49.12 32.15
N VAL A 184 23.75 48.76 31.72
CA VAL A 184 23.19 47.40 31.89
C VAL A 184 24.17 46.46 31.16
N PRO A 185 24.81 45.49 31.84
CA PRO A 185 25.65 44.54 31.11
C PRO A 185 24.79 43.77 30.15
N ALA A 186 25.14 43.78 28.86
CA ALA A 186 24.50 42.96 27.88
C ALA A 186 24.56 41.49 28.34
N VAL A 187 23.37 40.91 28.59
CA VAL A 187 23.25 39.48 28.89
C VAL A 187 23.94 38.77 27.71
N PRO A 188 24.96 37.92 27.95
CA PRO A 188 25.58 37.17 26.91
C PRO A 188 24.48 36.36 26.19
N ALA A 189 24.33 36.59 24.88
CA ALA A 189 23.42 35.84 24.08
C ALA A 189 23.73 34.36 24.26
N THR A 190 22.76 33.60 24.76
CA THR A 190 22.86 32.15 24.87
C THR A 190 23.29 31.64 23.48
N PRO A 191 24.34 30.81 23.35
CA PRO A 191 24.77 30.33 22.05
C PRO A 191 23.56 29.66 21.38
N ALA A 192 23.21 30.19 20.21
CA ALA A 192 22.09 29.59 19.44
C ALA A 192 22.41 28.12 19.21
N GLY A 193 21.54 27.25 19.64
CA GLY A 193 21.68 25.80 19.43
C GLY A 193 21.84 25.47 17.94
N PRO A 194 22.24 24.26 17.61
CA PRO A 194 22.41 23.86 16.22
C PRO A 194 21.12 24.09 15.41
N VAL A 195 21.24 24.77 14.27
CA VAL A 195 20.10 25.09 13.41
C VAL A 195 19.67 23.84 12.65
N PRO A 196 18.39 23.40 12.75
CA PRO A 196 17.88 22.28 11.96
C PRO A 196 18.04 22.52 10.45
N LEU A 197 18.20 21.44 9.69
CA LEU A 197 18.28 21.45 8.23
C LEU A 197 17.02 20.84 7.63
N ALA A 198 16.37 21.56 6.72
CA ALA A 198 15.39 20.99 5.82
C ALA A 198 16.10 20.45 4.57
N THR A 199 15.91 19.18 4.26
CA THR A 199 16.40 18.57 3.03
C THR A 199 15.26 18.42 2.05
N TYR A 200 15.49 18.86 0.83
CA TYR A 200 14.52 18.84 -0.28
C TYR A 200 14.92 17.77 -1.27
N PHE A 201 13.94 17.08 -1.80
CA PHE A 201 14.12 15.99 -2.75
C PHE A 201 13.24 16.20 -3.97
N ALA A 202 13.74 15.85 -5.13
CA ALA A 202 12.99 15.64 -6.35
C ALA A 202 13.64 14.53 -7.18
N VAL A 203 12.88 13.94 -8.10
CA VAL A 203 13.36 12.86 -8.96
C VAL A 203 13.27 13.24 -10.42
N ARG A 204 14.12 12.63 -11.24
CA ARG A 204 14.02 12.54 -12.70
C ARG A 204 13.99 11.09 -13.12
N THR A 205 13.18 10.79 -14.11
CA THR A 205 13.14 9.47 -14.72
C THR A 205 13.81 9.52 -16.09
N TYR A 206 14.50 8.46 -16.44
CA TYR A 206 15.19 8.31 -17.72
C TYR A 206 14.52 7.26 -18.55
N GLY A 207 14.19 7.59 -19.80
CA GLY A 207 13.76 6.63 -20.81
C GLY A 207 14.92 5.72 -21.24
N ARG A 208 14.59 4.64 -21.96
CA ARG A 208 15.60 3.65 -22.39
C ARG A 208 16.69 4.19 -23.30
N ASN A 209 16.44 5.27 -24.01
CA ASN A 209 17.42 5.91 -24.90
C ASN A 209 18.10 7.13 -24.24
N GLY A 210 17.96 7.30 -22.92
CA GLY A 210 18.60 8.36 -22.16
C GLY A 210 17.82 9.68 -22.10
N GLU A 211 16.61 9.75 -22.68
CA GLU A 211 15.73 10.91 -22.52
C GLU A 211 15.31 11.05 -21.05
N LYS A 212 15.35 12.28 -20.57
CA LYS A 212 15.02 12.57 -19.16
C LYS A 212 13.77 13.39 -19.03
N SER A 213 12.96 13.08 -18.00
CA SER A 213 11.83 13.91 -17.60
C SER A 213 12.29 15.24 -16.97
N ASP A 214 11.34 16.17 -16.80
CA ASP A 214 11.51 17.25 -15.84
C ASP A 214 11.56 16.71 -14.41
N PHE A 215 11.91 17.58 -13.45
CA PHE A 215 11.86 17.23 -12.03
C PHE A 215 10.42 16.99 -11.57
N SER A 216 10.25 16.02 -10.71
CA SER A 216 8.97 15.76 -10.00
C SER A 216 8.53 16.96 -9.17
N ASN A 217 7.42 16.83 -8.45
CA ASN A 217 7.15 17.68 -7.29
C ASN A 217 8.33 17.65 -6.34
N VAL A 218 8.64 18.79 -5.71
CA VAL A 218 9.67 18.89 -4.67
C VAL A 218 9.03 18.58 -3.33
N VAL A 219 9.62 17.66 -2.59
CA VAL A 219 9.22 17.32 -1.22
C VAL A 219 10.34 17.66 -0.25
N SER A 220 10.01 17.98 0.99
CA SER A 220 10.98 18.37 2.01
C SER A 220 10.77 17.58 3.29
N VAL A 221 11.87 17.28 3.96
CA VAL A 221 11.90 16.66 5.28
C VAL A 221 12.84 17.45 6.18
N VAL A 222 12.39 17.76 7.38
CA VAL A 222 13.28 18.21 8.49
C VAL A 222 13.47 16.99 9.37
N PRO A 223 14.64 16.34 9.34
CA PRO A 223 14.90 15.15 10.13
C PRO A 223 14.73 15.41 11.62
N LYS A 224 14.05 14.51 12.30
CA LYS A 224 13.82 14.55 13.75
C LYS A 224 14.16 13.20 14.38
N ALA A 225 14.30 13.17 15.70
CA ALA A 225 14.40 11.91 16.41
C ALA A 225 13.08 11.10 16.21
N PRO A 226 13.15 9.89 15.64
CA PRO A 226 11.96 9.09 15.43
C PRO A 226 11.43 8.58 16.78
N PRO A 227 10.13 8.30 16.91
CA PRO A 227 9.59 7.65 18.09
C PRO A 227 10.12 6.21 18.23
N ALA A 228 9.97 5.64 19.42
CA ALA A 228 10.23 4.22 19.61
C ALA A 228 9.28 3.38 18.77
N ALA A 229 9.74 2.21 18.33
CA ALA A 229 8.91 1.29 17.56
C ALA A 229 7.95 0.52 18.51
N PRO A 230 6.70 0.25 18.08
CA PRO A 230 5.78 -0.62 18.81
C PRO A 230 6.41 -1.98 19.06
N GLN A 231 6.19 -2.51 20.26
CA GLN A 231 6.65 -3.83 20.65
C GLN A 231 5.45 -4.76 20.82
N GLN A 232 5.71 -6.05 20.98
CA GLN A 232 4.67 -7.06 21.22
C GLN A 232 3.57 -7.03 20.16
N VAL A 233 3.97 -6.87 18.88
CA VAL A 233 3.02 -6.99 17.78
C VAL A 233 2.55 -8.44 17.69
N THR A 234 1.23 -8.63 17.69
CA THR A 234 0.59 -9.95 17.59
C THR A 234 -0.35 -9.96 16.41
N ILE A 235 -0.30 -11.03 15.63
CA ILE A 235 -1.13 -11.25 14.45
C ILE A 235 -2.00 -12.47 14.68
N THR A 236 -3.32 -12.28 14.71
CA THR A 236 -4.29 -13.35 14.99
C THR A 236 -5.28 -13.49 13.85
N PRO A 237 -5.22 -14.58 13.06
CA PRO A 237 -6.24 -14.90 12.06
C PRO A 237 -7.61 -15.10 12.71
N ARG A 238 -8.67 -14.57 12.09
CA ARG A 238 -10.07 -14.67 12.49
C ARG A 238 -10.94 -14.98 11.27
N GLY A 239 -12.18 -15.38 11.46
CA GLY A 239 -13.11 -15.64 10.34
C GLY A 239 -13.52 -14.38 9.57
N ASP A 240 -13.44 -13.21 10.21
CA ASP A 240 -13.81 -11.90 9.67
C ASP A 240 -12.60 -11.05 9.22
N GLY A 241 -11.36 -11.58 9.31
CA GLY A 241 -10.15 -10.86 8.94
C GLY A 241 -8.93 -11.27 9.75
N ILE A 242 -7.91 -10.42 9.74
CA ILE A 242 -6.70 -10.62 10.54
C ILE A 242 -6.60 -9.52 11.58
N GLN A 243 -6.64 -9.89 12.86
CA GLN A 243 -6.47 -8.99 13.99
C GLN A 243 -4.99 -8.67 14.18
N VAL A 244 -4.62 -7.39 14.14
CA VAL A 244 -3.29 -6.87 14.45
C VAL A 244 -3.36 -6.14 15.79
N GLU A 245 -2.52 -6.50 16.73
CA GLU A 245 -2.44 -5.88 18.06
C GLU A 245 -1.02 -5.46 18.38
N TRP A 246 -0.83 -4.41 19.17
CA TRP A 246 0.50 -3.92 19.57
C TRP A 246 0.48 -3.26 20.94
N ALA A 247 1.64 -3.24 21.60
CA ALA A 247 1.82 -2.48 22.81
C ALA A 247 1.95 -0.97 22.50
N PRO A 248 1.27 -0.09 23.26
CA PRO A 248 1.38 1.35 23.06
C PRO A 248 2.79 1.85 23.33
N VAL A 249 3.23 2.82 22.55
CA VAL A 249 4.54 3.46 22.69
C VAL A 249 4.44 4.66 23.63
N THR A 250 5.44 4.83 24.48
CA THR A 250 5.55 6.01 25.36
C THR A 250 6.14 7.20 24.60
N GLY A 251 5.73 8.42 24.96
CA GLY A 251 6.18 9.67 24.35
C GLY A 251 5.09 10.37 23.55
N THR A 252 5.50 11.36 22.75
CA THR A 252 4.56 12.13 21.91
C THR A 252 4.25 11.33 20.64
N ILE A 253 3.15 10.59 20.68
CA ILE A 253 2.66 9.79 19.55
C ILE A 253 1.34 10.39 19.07
N VAL A 254 1.21 10.54 17.74
CA VAL A 254 0.00 11.07 17.09
C VAL A 254 -0.80 9.97 16.40
N GLY A 255 -0.21 8.79 16.18
CA GLY A 255 -0.90 7.66 15.57
C GLY A 255 0.00 6.45 15.35
N TYR A 256 -0.57 5.44 14.69
CA TYR A 256 0.13 4.22 14.28
C TYR A 256 -0.20 3.91 12.83
N ASN A 257 0.80 3.43 12.08
CA ASN A 257 0.61 2.86 10.76
C ASN A 257 0.71 1.35 10.84
N VAL A 258 -0.24 0.65 10.22
CA VAL A 258 -0.17 -0.78 9.98
C VAL A 258 0.16 -1.00 8.50
N TYR A 259 1.18 -1.77 8.25
CA TYR A 259 1.61 -2.18 6.92
C TYR A 259 1.27 -3.64 6.68
N ARG A 260 0.82 -3.95 5.48
CA ARG A 260 0.64 -5.31 4.98
C ARG A 260 1.27 -5.43 3.60
N ARG A 261 2.01 -6.48 3.39
CA ARG A 261 2.50 -6.88 2.06
C ARG A 261 2.32 -8.38 1.85
N GLY A 262 2.25 -8.81 0.61
CA GLY A 262 2.38 -10.23 0.28
C GLY A 262 3.78 -10.75 0.61
N ALA A 263 3.92 -12.03 0.94
CA ALA A 263 5.21 -12.60 1.32
C ALA A 263 6.28 -12.47 0.22
N GLN A 264 5.88 -12.38 -1.05
CA GLN A 264 6.78 -12.21 -2.19
C GLN A 264 7.12 -10.73 -2.49
N GLU A 265 6.42 -9.79 -1.87
CA GLU A 265 6.65 -8.35 -2.05
C GLU A 265 7.82 -7.89 -1.17
N ARG A 266 8.69 -7.05 -1.74
CA ARG A 266 9.89 -6.55 -1.03
C ARG A 266 9.67 -5.21 -0.32
N SER A 267 8.63 -4.48 -0.68
CA SER A 267 8.29 -3.18 -0.12
C SER A 267 6.95 -3.23 0.60
N ASN A 268 6.85 -2.57 1.73
CA ASN A 268 5.60 -2.43 2.47
C ASN A 268 4.60 -1.48 1.79
N GLY A 269 5.03 -0.70 0.80
CA GLY A 269 4.18 0.25 0.11
C GLY A 269 3.62 1.33 1.03
N LYS A 270 2.32 1.63 0.84
CA LYS A 270 1.58 2.52 1.74
C LYS A 270 1.00 1.72 2.91
N PRO A 271 0.81 2.35 4.09
CA PRO A 271 0.09 1.69 5.17
C PRO A 271 -1.32 1.30 4.72
N VAL A 272 -1.77 0.13 5.10
CA VAL A 272 -3.15 -0.32 4.88
C VAL A 272 -4.11 0.30 5.89
N HIS A 273 -3.57 0.79 7.01
CA HIS A 273 -4.30 1.49 8.04
C HIS A 273 -3.42 2.53 8.73
N THR A 274 -4.01 3.70 9.04
CA THR A 274 -3.43 4.71 9.92
C THR A 274 -4.44 4.99 11.03
N GLY A 275 -4.07 4.58 12.24
CA GLY A 275 -4.91 4.69 13.43
C GLY A 275 -4.50 5.86 14.34
N ALA A 276 -5.33 6.13 15.35
CA ALA A 276 -5.09 7.16 16.36
C ALA A 276 -4.00 6.73 17.36
N ALA A 277 -3.47 7.70 18.13
CA ALA A 277 -2.46 7.46 19.18
C ALA A 277 -2.97 6.54 20.31
N THR A 278 -4.29 6.44 20.49
CA THR A 278 -4.95 5.61 21.49
C THR A 278 -5.15 4.16 21.06
N ASP A 279 -4.99 3.88 19.77
CA ASP A 279 -5.26 2.56 19.21
C ASP A 279 -4.20 1.56 19.65
N LYS A 280 -4.64 0.35 19.93
CA LYS A 280 -3.80 -0.79 20.31
C LYS A 280 -4.02 -2.00 19.43
N SER A 281 -4.98 -1.89 18.52
CA SER A 281 -5.35 -2.96 17.61
C SER A 281 -6.09 -2.44 16.39
N TRP A 282 -6.09 -3.25 15.35
CA TRP A 282 -6.86 -3.04 14.13
C TRP A 282 -7.20 -4.39 13.49
N LEU A 283 -8.42 -4.51 12.95
CA LEU A 283 -8.89 -5.69 12.22
C LEU A 283 -8.80 -5.44 10.72
N ASP A 284 -7.96 -6.20 10.04
CA ASP A 284 -7.86 -6.19 8.57
C ASP A 284 -8.94 -7.07 7.94
N THR A 285 -10.09 -6.49 7.66
CA THR A 285 -11.19 -7.16 6.95
C THR A 285 -10.97 -7.28 5.44
N THR A 286 -9.86 -6.72 4.92
CA THR A 286 -9.52 -6.77 3.49
C THR A 286 -8.56 -7.91 3.15
N ALA A 287 -8.05 -8.61 4.16
CA ALA A 287 -7.25 -9.81 3.95
C ALA A 287 -8.11 -10.93 3.34
N ARG A 288 -7.50 -11.75 2.49
CA ARG A 288 -8.18 -12.86 1.82
C ARG A 288 -7.58 -14.19 2.26
N PHE A 289 -8.41 -15.20 2.39
CA PHE A 289 -7.96 -16.56 2.67
C PHE A 289 -7.00 -17.09 1.61
N ASP A 290 -6.21 -18.07 1.98
CA ASP A 290 -5.19 -18.73 1.15
C ASP A 290 -4.10 -17.79 0.61
N GLN A 291 -3.79 -16.74 1.38
CA GLN A 291 -2.71 -15.80 1.08
C GLN A 291 -1.70 -15.73 2.22
N ASP A 292 -0.43 -15.53 1.83
CA ASP A 292 0.66 -15.25 2.76
C ASP A 292 0.86 -13.75 2.87
N TYR A 293 0.76 -13.23 4.09
CA TYR A 293 0.95 -11.82 4.39
C TYR A 293 2.07 -11.60 5.39
N ILE A 294 2.71 -10.45 5.28
CA ILE A 294 3.65 -9.94 6.27
C ILE A 294 3.11 -8.63 6.79
N TYR A 295 2.91 -8.56 8.11
CA TYR A 295 2.45 -7.36 8.81
C TYR A 295 3.57 -6.72 9.59
N SER A 296 3.54 -5.39 9.67
CA SER A 296 4.38 -4.60 10.56
C SER A 296 3.64 -3.35 11.05
N VAL A 297 4.05 -2.83 12.20
CA VAL A 297 3.44 -1.64 12.81
C VAL A 297 4.51 -0.62 13.10
N THR A 298 4.24 0.66 12.80
CA THR A 298 5.09 1.80 13.18
C THR A 298 4.30 2.80 14.00
N ALA A 299 4.98 3.53 14.87
CA ALA A 299 4.43 4.67 15.61
C ALA A 299 4.75 5.97 14.86
N LEU A 300 3.83 6.94 14.90
CA LEU A 300 3.94 8.26 14.30
C LEU A 300 4.11 9.32 15.36
N SER A 301 5.12 10.18 15.27
CA SER A 301 5.25 11.39 16.08
C SER A 301 4.76 12.64 15.36
N GLU A 302 4.66 12.62 14.02
CA GLU A 302 4.11 13.69 13.19
C GLU A 302 3.38 13.09 11.99
N LEU A 303 2.39 13.83 11.48
CA LEU A 303 1.61 13.41 10.29
C LEU A 303 2.05 14.15 9.01
N GLN A 304 2.58 15.36 9.13
CA GLN A 304 2.92 16.21 7.97
C GLN A 304 4.20 17.02 8.22
N PRO A 305 5.35 16.63 7.64
CA PRO A 305 5.58 15.34 6.98
C PRO A 305 5.55 14.18 8.00
N PRO A 306 5.20 12.96 7.58
CA PRO A 306 5.17 11.83 8.50
C PRO A 306 6.56 11.52 9.06
N ILE A 307 6.64 11.35 10.38
CA ILE A 307 7.83 10.86 11.08
C ILE A 307 7.44 9.58 11.81
N GLU A 308 7.94 8.48 11.31
CA GLU A 308 7.64 7.15 11.80
C GLU A 308 8.80 6.54 12.59
N SER A 309 8.47 5.64 13.48
CA SER A 309 9.45 4.75 14.08
C SER A 309 10.10 3.84 13.03
N ALA A 310 11.18 3.18 13.39
CA ALA A 310 11.63 2.01 12.67
C ALA A 310 10.57 0.90 12.75
N ILE A 311 10.58 -0.02 11.77
CA ILE A 311 9.89 -1.30 11.86
C ILE A 311 10.72 -2.17 12.82
N ALA A 312 10.16 -2.54 13.98
CA ALA A 312 10.84 -3.37 14.97
C ALA A 312 10.80 -4.85 14.60
N SER A 313 9.67 -5.29 14.05
CA SER A 313 9.44 -6.69 13.68
C SER A 313 8.49 -6.78 12.49
N GLU A 314 8.68 -7.82 11.70
CA GLU A 314 7.77 -8.25 10.66
C GLU A 314 7.18 -9.61 11.07
N HIS A 315 5.89 -9.77 10.88
CA HIS A 315 5.14 -10.96 11.29
C HIS A 315 4.48 -11.59 10.09
N GLU A 316 4.94 -12.77 9.73
CA GLU A 316 4.39 -13.56 8.64
C GLU A 316 3.17 -14.33 9.15
N VAL A 317 2.12 -14.39 8.34
CA VAL A 317 0.91 -15.15 8.58
C VAL A 317 0.40 -15.77 7.30
N HIS A 318 0.18 -17.08 7.33
CA HIS A 318 -0.58 -17.79 6.31
C HIS A 318 -2.04 -17.77 6.71
N TYR A 319 -2.88 -17.04 5.97
CA TYR A 319 -4.29 -16.83 6.30
C TYR A 319 -5.13 -17.96 5.71
N VAL A 320 -5.24 -19.06 6.45
CA VAL A 320 -6.02 -20.23 6.06
C VAL A 320 -7.42 -20.14 6.66
N ASP A 321 -8.42 -20.47 5.87
CA ASP A 321 -9.78 -20.59 6.35
C ASP A 321 -9.95 -21.88 7.19
N ARG A 322 -10.09 -21.68 8.51
CA ARG A 322 -10.35 -22.72 9.51
C ARG A 322 -11.57 -22.38 10.35
N PHE A 323 -12.37 -21.47 9.90
CA PHE A 323 -13.46 -20.86 10.64
C PHE A 323 -14.79 -21.40 10.14
N ALA A 324 -15.44 -22.17 10.97
CA ALA A 324 -16.76 -22.71 10.65
C ALA A 324 -17.78 -21.57 10.46
N PRO A 325 -18.67 -21.69 9.47
CA PRO A 325 -19.73 -20.71 9.25
C PRO A 325 -20.72 -20.69 10.41
N PRO A 326 -21.53 -19.63 10.58
CA PRO A 326 -22.64 -19.62 11.51
C PRO A 326 -23.62 -20.78 11.24
N ALA A 327 -24.18 -21.34 12.30
CA ALA A 327 -25.17 -22.43 12.16
C ALA A 327 -26.42 -21.97 11.41
N PRO A 328 -27.04 -22.82 10.58
CA PRO A 328 -28.39 -22.58 10.06
C PRO A 328 -29.39 -22.43 11.20
N SER A 329 -30.46 -21.72 10.98
CA SER A 329 -31.47 -21.46 12.01
C SER A 329 -32.90 -21.77 11.53
N GLU A 330 -33.87 -21.70 12.44
CA GLU A 330 -35.29 -21.85 12.12
C GLU A 330 -35.63 -23.17 11.39
N LEU A 331 -34.93 -24.26 11.76
CA LEU A 331 -35.22 -25.56 11.19
C LEU A 331 -36.64 -25.99 11.63
N VAL A 332 -37.49 -26.33 10.63
CA VAL A 332 -38.81 -26.88 10.80
C VAL A 332 -38.97 -28.18 9.99
N ALA A 333 -39.86 -29.07 10.44
CA ALA A 333 -40.18 -30.31 9.74
C ALA A 333 -41.68 -30.38 9.47
N LEU A 334 -42.06 -30.68 8.23
CA LEU A 334 -43.40 -30.96 7.77
C LEU A 334 -43.45 -32.45 7.44
N THR A 335 -44.35 -33.19 8.06
CA THR A 335 -44.45 -34.65 7.89
C THR A 335 -45.68 -35.02 7.08
N GLU A 336 -45.48 -35.98 6.19
CA GLU A 336 -46.51 -36.66 5.39
C GLU A 336 -46.27 -38.17 5.50
N THR A 337 -47.24 -39.00 5.08
CA THR A 337 -47.07 -40.45 5.09
C THR A 337 -45.80 -40.88 4.36
N GLY A 338 -44.89 -41.49 5.10
CA GLY A 338 -43.62 -42.01 4.58
C GLY A 338 -42.57 -40.96 4.17
N ARG A 339 -42.74 -39.69 4.56
CA ARG A 339 -41.76 -38.65 4.25
C ARG A 339 -41.73 -37.51 5.28
N ALA A 340 -40.58 -36.87 5.40
CA ALA A 340 -40.38 -35.66 6.21
C ALA A 340 -39.69 -34.58 5.35
N ARG A 341 -40.33 -33.43 5.18
CA ARG A 341 -39.76 -32.26 4.52
C ARG A 341 -39.17 -31.34 5.58
N LEU A 342 -37.89 -31.03 5.46
CA LEU A 342 -37.16 -30.12 6.32
C LEU A 342 -36.95 -28.79 5.59
N VAL A 343 -37.14 -27.68 6.28
CA VAL A 343 -36.86 -26.33 5.75
C VAL A 343 -36.15 -25.56 6.85
N TRP A 344 -35.14 -24.77 6.48
CA TRP A 344 -34.38 -23.96 7.42
C TRP A 344 -34.00 -22.62 6.82
N ARG A 345 -33.58 -21.69 7.68
CA ARG A 345 -33.00 -20.43 7.27
C ARG A 345 -31.51 -20.62 7.00
N ALA A 346 -31.02 -20.05 5.88
CA ALA A 346 -29.63 -20.12 5.48
C ALA A 346 -28.69 -19.54 6.55
N SER A 347 -27.46 -20.05 6.61
CA SER A 347 -26.37 -19.42 7.31
C SER A 347 -26.05 -18.05 6.68
N GLU A 348 -25.58 -17.09 7.48
CA GLU A 348 -25.30 -15.72 7.04
C GLU A 348 -23.93 -15.58 6.35
N ALA A 349 -23.07 -16.61 6.37
CA ALA A 349 -21.77 -16.58 5.71
C ALA A 349 -21.94 -16.71 4.17
N GLU A 350 -21.18 -15.86 3.44
CA GLU A 350 -21.25 -15.79 1.97
C GLU A 350 -20.58 -16.98 1.26
N ASP A 351 -19.71 -17.70 1.95
CA ASP A 351 -18.90 -18.80 1.41
C ASP A 351 -19.48 -20.19 1.67
N VAL A 352 -20.69 -20.28 2.24
CA VAL A 352 -21.41 -21.56 2.43
C VAL A 352 -21.69 -22.21 1.09
N VAL A 353 -21.23 -23.46 0.92
CA VAL A 353 -21.43 -24.26 -0.28
C VAL A 353 -22.56 -25.27 -0.14
N GLY A 354 -23.09 -25.47 1.07
CA GLY A 354 -24.22 -26.35 1.30
C GLY A 354 -24.45 -26.73 2.75
N TYR A 355 -25.37 -27.64 2.95
CA TYR A 355 -25.86 -28.08 4.27
C TYR A 355 -25.80 -29.59 4.41
N ILE A 356 -25.53 -30.07 5.61
CA ILE A 356 -25.55 -31.48 5.97
C ILE A 356 -26.73 -31.70 6.91
N VAL A 357 -27.55 -32.70 6.59
CA VAL A 357 -28.68 -33.07 7.41
C VAL A 357 -28.34 -34.31 8.23
N TYR A 358 -28.65 -34.23 9.51
CA TYR A 358 -28.48 -35.31 10.47
C TYR A 358 -29.85 -35.74 11.00
N ARG A 359 -30.00 -37.03 11.20
CA ARG A 359 -31.19 -37.66 11.71
C ARG A 359 -30.88 -38.67 12.80
N ARG A 360 -31.75 -38.78 13.79
CA ARG A 360 -31.79 -39.95 14.69
C ARG A 360 -33.23 -40.43 14.82
N GLU A 361 -33.41 -41.74 14.98
CA GLU A 361 -34.69 -42.31 15.36
C GLU A 361 -34.82 -42.26 16.88
N SER A 362 -35.88 -41.67 17.40
CA SER A 362 -36.13 -41.44 18.81
C SER A 362 -35.20 -40.45 19.53
N GLU A 363 -35.46 -40.10 20.78
CA GLU A 363 -34.68 -39.16 21.60
C GLU A 363 -33.27 -39.67 21.96
N THR A 364 -33.09 -40.96 22.04
CA THR A 364 -31.88 -41.63 22.51
C THR A 364 -31.07 -42.29 21.38
N GLY A 365 -31.59 -42.25 20.15
CA GLY A 365 -30.91 -42.81 18.98
C GLY A 365 -29.61 -42.09 18.63
N LYS A 366 -28.73 -42.82 17.95
CA LYS A 366 -27.50 -42.24 17.42
C LYS A 366 -27.84 -41.25 16.30
N LEU A 367 -27.25 -40.05 16.34
CA LEU A 367 -27.36 -39.07 15.27
C LEU A 367 -26.51 -39.50 14.07
N GLU A 368 -27.14 -39.64 12.92
CA GLU A 368 -26.50 -40.10 11.68
C GLU A 368 -26.63 -39.04 10.59
N ARG A 369 -25.57 -38.85 9.84
CA ARG A 369 -25.58 -38.02 8.64
C ARG A 369 -26.36 -38.72 7.54
N ILE A 370 -27.43 -38.11 7.02
CA ILE A 370 -28.27 -38.70 5.98
C ILE A 370 -28.07 -38.11 4.59
N THR A 371 -27.30 -37.00 4.48
CA THR A 371 -26.88 -36.41 3.20
C THR A 371 -25.41 -36.77 2.91
N PRO A 372 -25.11 -37.63 1.89
CA PRO A 372 -23.74 -38.04 1.57
C PRO A 372 -22.85 -36.88 1.17
N LYS A 373 -23.41 -35.85 0.54
CA LYS A 373 -22.76 -34.58 0.15
C LYS A 373 -23.60 -33.43 0.71
N PRO A 374 -23.00 -32.26 0.92
CA PRO A 374 -23.76 -31.06 1.25
C PRO A 374 -24.84 -30.79 0.19
N VAL A 375 -26.04 -30.39 0.62
CA VAL A 375 -27.14 -29.95 -0.25
C VAL A 375 -27.13 -28.42 -0.35
N GLU A 376 -27.20 -27.87 -1.55
CA GLU A 376 -27.15 -26.42 -1.79
C GLU A 376 -28.45 -25.71 -1.38
N SER A 377 -29.57 -26.46 -1.37
CA SER A 377 -30.89 -25.95 -1.02
C SER A 377 -31.05 -25.79 0.50
N THR A 378 -31.88 -24.86 0.93
CA THR A 378 -32.35 -24.71 2.32
C THR A 378 -33.55 -25.59 2.64
N GLU A 379 -33.80 -26.60 1.82
CA GLU A 379 -34.82 -27.65 2.07
C GLU A 379 -34.24 -29.02 1.74
N PHE A 380 -34.77 -30.03 2.43
CA PHE A 380 -34.43 -31.43 2.20
C PHE A 380 -35.67 -32.32 2.41
N LEU A 381 -35.88 -33.27 1.51
CA LEU A 381 -36.95 -34.25 1.62
C LEU A 381 -36.37 -35.62 2.02
N ASP A 382 -36.61 -36.04 3.25
CA ASP A 382 -36.30 -37.38 3.72
C ASP A 382 -37.45 -38.35 3.37
N THR A 383 -37.14 -39.26 2.46
CA THR A 383 -38.08 -40.32 2.02
C THR A 383 -37.78 -41.68 2.63
N VAL A 384 -36.75 -41.74 3.50
CA VAL A 384 -36.34 -42.99 4.16
C VAL A 384 -36.75 -42.96 5.64
N VAL A 385 -38.06 -42.71 5.86
CA VAL A 385 -38.66 -42.64 7.18
C VAL A 385 -39.85 -43.62 7.24
N GLY A 386 -40.01 -44.30 8.37
CA GLY A 386 -41.13 -45.25 8.62
C GLY A 386 -42.32 -44.56 9.25
N GLY A 387 -43.54 -44.96 8.83
CA GLY A 387 -44.77 -44.51 9.48
C GLY A 387 -44.87 -44.97 10.93
N GLY A 388 -45.49 -44.15 11.78
CA GLY A 388 -45.63 -44.38 13.21
C GLY A 388 -44.36 -44.13 14.03
N LYS A 389 -43.28 -43.66 13.43
CA LYS A 389 -42.02 -43.37 14.09
C LYS A 389 -41.79 -41.87 14.26
N THR A 390 -41.02 -41.50 15.29
CA THR A 390 -40.57 -40.12 15.52
C THR A 390 -39.08 -40.02 15.26
N TYR A 391 -38.72 -39.05 14.43
CA TYR A 391 -37.33 -38.70 14.10
C TYR A 391 -36.96 -37.32 14.63
N VAL A 392 -35.70 -37.15 14.98
CA VAL A 392 -35.14 -35.85 15.37
C VAL A 392 -34.08 -35.46 14.34
N TYR A 393 -34.16 -34.24 13.85
CA TYR A 393 -33.28 -33.70 12.83
C TYR A 393 -32.49 -32.51 13.33
N ARG A 394 -31.28 -32.34 12.77
CA ARG A 394 -30.41 -31.17 12.85
C ARG A 394 -29.79 -30.92 11.49
N VAL A 395 -29.43 -29.67 11.24
CA VAL A 395 -28.77 -29.25 10.00
C VAL A 395 -27.52 -28.45 10.38
N THR A 396 -26.41 -28.65 9.65
CA THR A 396 -25.21 -27.87 9.73
C THR A 396 -24.91 -27.20 8.38
N ALA A 397 -24.20 -26.11 8.36
CA ALA A 397 -23.69 -25.48 7.14
C ALA A 397 -22.22 -25.90 6.91
N VAL A 398 -21.81 -25.96 5.65
CA VAL A 398 -20.44 -26.25 5.24
C VAL A 398 -19.99 -25.14 4.30
N ASP A 399 -18.82 -24.55 4.56
CA ASP A 399 -18.20 -23.53 3.73
C ASP A 399 -17.38 -24.15 2.57
N ARG A 400 -16.77 -23.27 1.77
CA ARG A 400 -15.91 -23.67 0.64
C ARG A 400 -14.62 -24.37 1.08
N ALA A 401 -14.11 -24.06 2.26
CA ALA A 401 -12.90 -24.69 2.81
C ALA A 401 -13.19 -26.07 3.44
N GLY A 402 -14.46 -26.41 3.63
CA GLY A 402 -14.90 -27.67 4.21
C GLY A 402 -15.13 -27.60 5.72
N ASN A 403 -15.10 -26.39 6.33
CA ASN A 403 -15.42 -26.24 7.74
C ASN A 403 -16.92 -26.41 7.94
N GLU A 404 -17.31 -27.21 8.94
CA GLU A 404 -18.69 -27.49 9.27
C GLU A 404 -19.12 -26.70 10.51
N SER A 405 -20.28 -26.05 10.41
CA SER A 405 -20.86 -25.22 11.49
C SER A 405 -21.31 -26.04 12.69
N GLY A 406 -21.61 -25.37 13.78
CA GLY A 406 -22.46 -25.91 14.81
C GLY A 406 -23.85 -26.31 14.25
N PRO A 407 -24.62 -27.16 14.97
CA PRO A 407 -25.95 -27.59 14.52
C PRO A 407 -26.97 -26.46 14.67
N SER A 408 -28.03 -26.53 13.83
CA SER A 408 -29.26 -25.77 13.99
C SER A 408 -29.99 -26.14 15.29
N ASN A 409 -31.14 -25.50 15.52
CA ASN A 409 -32.11 -26.04 16.46
C ASN A 409 -32.54 -27.49 16.06
N GLU A 410 -32.87 -28.31 17.06
CA GLU A 410 -33.48 -29.63 16.80
C GLU A 410 -34.97 -29.50 16.46
N VAL A 411 -35.45 -30.35 15.54
CA VAL A 411 -36.83 -30.48 15.25
C VAL A 411 -37.25 -31.95 15.31
N ARG A 412 -38.45 -32.19 15.87
CA ARG A 412 -39.07 -33.52 15.92
C ARG A 412 -40.08 -33.68 14.79
N ALA A 413 -40.03 -34.79 14.13
CA ALA A 413 -40.90 -35.17 13.03
C ALA A 413 -41.58 -36.50 13.35
N ALA A 414 -42.85 -36.47 13.75
CA ALA A 414 -43.67 -37.67 13.88
C ALA A 414 -44.28 -37.99 12.51
N VAL A 415 -43.86 -39.10 11.91
CA VAL A 415 -44.32 -39.50 10.58
C VAL A 415 -45.60 -40.33 10.71
N PRO A 416 -46.72 -39.89 10.11
CA PRO A 416 -48.00 -40.61 10.17
C PRO A 416 -47.99 -41.95 9.46
#